data_dd98b90588201192f16ee6450c71b57f
#
_entry.id   dd98b90588201192f16ee6450c71b57f
#
_cell.length_a   1.000
_cell.length_b   1.000
_cell.length_c   1.000
_cell.angle_alpha   90.00
_cell.angle_beta   90.00
_cell.angle_gamma   90.00
#
_symmetry.space_group_name_H-M   'P 1'
#
loop_
_entity.id
_entity.type
_entity.pdbx_description
1 polymer ?
#
loop_
_entity_poly.entity_id
_entity_poly.type
_entity_poly.pdbx_seq_one_letter_code
_entity_poly.pdbx_strand_id
1 'polypeptide(L)'
;MFHPMQRPIDVDLPHQLGRDEARRRIATNIHKLEKHIPGGASRVDSSWDGDTLNLQVHAMGQSVDARVDVMEAKVHCRIMLPGMLSLFAGPIEAMLTNKGGTLLLEDDAKKS
;
A
#
# COMPACT_ATOMS: atom_id res chain seq x y z
N MET A 1 -13.34 5.48 -23.69
CA MET A 1 -13.73 6.48 -22.70
C MET A 1 -12.67 6.61 -21.63
N PHE A 2 -12.38 7.76 -21.22
CA PHE A 2 -11.34 8.01 -20.22
C PHE A 2 -11.96 8.32 -18.86
N HIS A 3 -11.14 8.17 -17.82
CA HIS A 3 -11.57 8.42 -16.46
C HIS A 3 -10.60 9.38 -15.78
N PRO A 4 -10.73 10.67 -16.07
CA PRO A 4 -9.76 11.63 -15.58
C PRO A 4 -9.80 11.84 -14.07
N MET A 5 -10.84 11.35 -13.42
CA MET A 5 -11.01 11.56 -11.98
C MET A 5 -10.25 10.55 -11.14
N GLN A 6 -9.64 9.55 -11.77
CA GLN A 6 -8.86 8.55 -11.04
C GLN A 6 -7.45 8.50 -11.59
N ARG A 7 -6.50 8.38 -10.66
CA ARG A 7 -5.10 8.33 -11.01
C ARG A 7 -4.45 7.12 -10.36
N PRO A 8 -4.10 6.09 -11.15
CA PRO A 8 -3.44 4.91 -10.58
C PRO A 8 -1.99 5.18 -10.27
N ILE A 9 -1.53 4.61 -9.17
CA ILE A 9 -0.12 4.59 -8.80
C ILE A 9 0.29 3.13 -8.78
N ASP A 10 1.33 2.78 -9.53
CA ASP A 10 1.85 1.42 -9.55
C ASP A 10 3.31 1.46 -9.12
N VAL A 11 3.64 0.67 -8.09
CA VAL A 11 5.00 0.61 -7.56
C VAL A 11 5.35 -0.86 -7.33
N ASP A 12 6.53 -1.26 -7.79
CA ASP A 12 7.06 -2.59 -7.52
C ASP A 12 8.14 -2.50 -6.46
N LEU A 13 8.04 -3.35 -5.45
CA LEU A 13 8.99 -3.39 -4.35
C LEU A 13 9.69 -4.75 -4.38
N PRO A 14 10.92 -4.82 -4.88
CA PRO A 14 11.64 -6.10 -4.93
C PRO A 14 12.04 -6.55 -3.53
N HIS A 15 12.08 -7.87 -3.35
CA HIS A 15 12.53 -8.45 -2.10
C HIS A 15 13.14 -9.82 -2.36
N GLN A 16 13.77 -10.36 -1.33
CA GLN A 16 14.38 -11.67 -1.40
C GLN A 16 13.86 -12.58 -0.28
N LEU A 17 12.58 -12.39 0.07
CA LEU A 17 11.98 -13.08 1.21
C LEU A 17 11.21 -14.32 0.82
N GLY A 18 10.80 -14.43 -0.44
CA GLY A 18 9.83 -15.42 -0.84
C GLY A 18 8.41 -14.92 -0.53
N ARG A 19 7.45 -15.53 -1.21
CA ARG A 19 6.06 -15.05 -1.13
C ARG A 19 5.49 -15.17 0.28
N ASP A 20 5.68 -16.29 0.94
CA ASP A 20 5.04 -16.52 2.23
C ASP A 20 5.57 -15.58 3.30
N GLU A 21 6.88 -15.38 3.33
CA GLU A 21 7.45 -14.47 4.32
C GLU A 21 7.08 -13.02 4.03
N ALA A 22 7.07 -12.63 2.76
CA ALA A 22 6.67 -11.28 2.40
C ALA A 22 5.22 -11.04 2.81
N ARG A 23 4.34 -12.03 2.57
CA ARG A 23 2.95 -11.92 2.95
C ARG A 23 2.80 -11.75 4.46
N ARG A 24 3.55 -12.53 5.22
CA ARG A 24 3.51 -12.44 6.69
C ARG A 24 3.90 -11.05 7.18
N ARG A 25 4.97 -10.51 6.62
CA ARG A 25 5.44 -9.19 7.05
C ARG A 25 4.46 -8.09 6.69
N ILE A 26 3.86 -8.18 5.50
CA ILE A 26 2.86 -7.21 5.09
C ILE A 26 1.64 -7.27 6.00
N ALA A 27 1.18 -8.48 6.32
CA ALA A 27 0.02 -8.63 7.20
C ALA A 27 0.28 -8.00 8.57
N THR A 28 1.51 -8.11 9.07
CA THR A 28 1.88 -7.51 10.33
C THR A 28 2.01 -5.99 10.22
N ASN A 29 2.56 -5.51 9.12
CA ASN A 29 2.92 -4.10 8.99
C ASN A 29 1.78 -3.22 8.49
N ILE A 30 0.71 -3.83 7.98
CA ILE A 30 -0.34 -3.03 7.33
C ILE A 30 -0.98 -2.02 8.31
N HIS A 31 -1.02 -2.36 9.58
CA HIS A 31 -1.61 -1.47 10.57
C HIS A 31 -0.80 -0.20 10.77
N LYS A 32 0.47 -0.23 10.43
CA LYS A 32 1.32 0.94 10.57
C LYS A 32 1.09 1.97 9.49
N LEU A 33 0.48 1.57 8.38
CA LEU A 33 0.26 2.50 7.27
C LEU A 33 -0.64 3.65 7.66
N GLU A 34 -1.54 3.43 8.62
CA GLU A 34 -2.45 4.49 9.04
C GLU A 34 -1.70 5.73 9.53
N LYS A 35 -0.51 5.54 10.08
CA LYS A 35 0.29 6.63 10.61
C LYS A 35 1.03 7.40 9.54
N HIS A 36 1.08 6.86 8.32
CA HIS A 36 1.84 7.44 7.23
C HIS A 36 0.96 8.02 6.13
N ILE A 37 -0.35 8.01 6.34
CA ILE A 37 -1.28 8.51 5.34
C ILE A 37 -1.42 10.02 5.49
N PRO A 38 -1.23 10.79 4.42
CA PRO A 38 -1.38 12.25 4.50
C PRO A 38 -2.78 12.62 4.98
N GLY A 39 -2.85 13.55 5.94
CA GLY A 39 -4.13 13.94 6.51
C GLY A 39 -4.68 12.97 7.52
N GLY A 40 -4.01 11.83 7.72
CA GLY A 40 -4.46 10.78 8.59
C GLY A 40 -5.59 9.96 7.98
N ALA A 41 -5.68 8.70 8.36
CA ALA A 41 -6.76 7.84 7.93
C ALA A 41 -7.76 7.70 9.08
N SER A 42 -9.04 7.81 8.77
CA SER A 42 -10.07 7.54 9.77
C SER A 42 -10.35 6.05 9.87
N ARG A 43 -10.05 5.29 8.81
CA ARG A 43 -10.34 3.86 8.80
C ARG A 43 -9.58 3.19 7.67
N VAL A 44 -9.06 2.00 7.94
CA VAL A 44 -8.43 1.17 6.92
C VAL A 44 -9.07 -0.21 7.00
N ASP A 45 -9.70 -0.63 5.91
CA ASP A 45 -10.25 -1.97 5.79
C ASP A 45 -9.34 -2.80 4.93
N SER A 46 -9.08 -4.04 5.34
CA SER A 46 -8.20 -4.92 4.58
C SER A 46 -8.78 -6.31 4.51
N SER A 47 -8.52 -6.99 3.41
CA SER A 47 -8.93 -8.38 3.24
C SER A 47 -7.95 -9.06 2.29
N TRP A 48 -7.70 -10.33 2.54
CA TRP A 48 -6.83 -11.15 1.70
C TRP A 48 -7.64 -12.01 0.76
N ASP A 49 -7.19 -12.07 -0.48
CA ASP A 49 -7.72 -12.97 -1.49
C ASP A 49 -6.51 -13.69 -2.08
N GLY A 50 -6.22 -14.89 -1.54
CA GLY A 50 -4.98 -15.58 -1.89
C GLY A 50 -3.78 -14.75 -1.44
N ASP A 51 -2.91 -14.41 -2.36
CA ASP A 51 -1.72 -13.61 -2.09
C ASP A 51 -1.92 -12.15 -2.44
N THR A 52 -3.15 -11.73 -2.61
CA THR A 52 -3.49 -10.33 -2.90
C THR A 52 -4.18 -9.72 -1.70
N LEU A 53 -3.66 -8.61 -1.24
CA LEU A 53 -4.26 -7.84 -0.16
C LEU A 53 -5.05 -6.68 -0.76
N ASN A 54 -6.33 -6.64 -0.46
CA ASN A 54 -7.20 -5.55 -0.90
C ASN A 54 -7.39 -4.60 0.26
N LEU A 55 -7.13 -3.33 0.02
CA LEU A 55 -7.22 -2.28 1.03
C LEU A 55 -8.21 -1.22 0.59
N GLN A 56 -8.97 -0.73 1.54
CA GLN A 56 -9.77 0.47 1.33
C GLN A 56 -9.46 1.43 2.46
N VAL A 57 -8.95 2.59 2.10
CA VAL A 57 -8.50 3.59 3.06
C VAL A 57 -9.48 4.75 3.02
N HIS A 58 -10.02 5.10 4.18
CA HIS A 58 -10.94 6.23 4.31
C HIS A 58 -10.18 7.38 4.92
N ALA A 59 -9.98 8.41 4.14
CA ALA A 59 -9.21 9.58 4.59
C ALA A 59 -9.77 10.83 3.93
N MET A 60 -9.86 11.89 4.69
CA MET A 60 -10.26 13.20 4.18
C MET A 60 -11.63 13.16 3.50
N GLY A 61 -12.54 12.33 4.03
CA GLY A 61 -13.88 12.19 3.45
C GLY A 61 -13.93 11.41 2.17
N GLN A 62 -12.83 10.78 1.76
CA GLN A 62 -12.72 10.02 0.52
C GLN A 62 -12.33 8.58 0.80
N SER A 63 -12.63 7.72 -0.14
CA SER A 63 -12.18 6.32 -0.09
C SER A 63 -11.14 6.10 -1.16
N VAL A 64 -10.04 5.47 -0.78
CA VAL A 64 -8.94 5.14 -1.68
C VAL A 64 -8.81 3.62 -1.71
N ASP A 65 -8.86 3.05 -2.91
CA ASP A 65 -8.69 1.61 -3.08
C ASP A 65 -7.23 1.32 -3.40
N ALA A 66 -6.68 0.31 -2.74
CA ALA A 66 -5.32 -0.12 -2.98
C ALA A 66 -5.29 -1.63 -3.06
N ARG A 67 -4.34 -2.13 -3.84
CA ARG A 67 -4.15 -3.57 -3.99
C ARG A 67 -2.67 -3.87 -3.90
N VAL A 68 -2.35 -4.91 -3.12
CA VAL A 68 -0.97 -5.35 -2.92
C VAL A 68 -0.89 -6.81 -3.36
N ASP A 69 -0.22 -7.04 -4.47
CA ASP A 69 -0.01 -8.40 -4.98
C ASP A 69 1.35 -8.88 -4.50
N VAL A 70 1.35 -9.93 -3.68
CA VAL A 70 2.57 -10.48 -3.12
C VAL A 70 3.08 -11.56 -4.05
N MET A 71 4.30 -11.38 -4.55
CA MET A 71 4.93 -12.33 -5.46
C MET A 71 6.20 -12.87 -4.83
N GLU A 72 6.80 -13.84 -5.50
CA GLU A 72 7.96 -14.53 -4.96
C GLU A 72 9.14 -13.59 -4.74
N ALA A 73 9.38 -12.67 -5.67
CA ALA A 73 10.57 -11.81 -5.63
C ALA A 73 10.24 -10.33 -5.57
N LYS A 74 8.97 -9.98 -5.51
CA LYS A 74 8.58 -8.58 -5.41
C LYS A 74 7.15 -8.45 -4.91
N VAL A 75 6.78 -7.24 -4.55
CA VAL A 75 5.41 -6.89 -4.19
C VAL A 75 4.98 -5.77 -5.14
N HIS A 76 3.84 -5.97 -5.80
CA HIS A 76 3.28 -4.93 -6.66
C HIS A 76 2.19 -4.20 -5.92
N CYS A 77 2.34 -2.89 -5.76
CA CYS A 77 1.35 -2.06 -5.09
C CYS A 77 0.64 -1.20 -6.12
N ARG A 78 -0.68 -1.23 -6.09
CA ARG A 78 -1.48 -0.39 -6.96
C ARG A 78 -2.48 0.39 -6.13
N ILE A 79 -2.50 1.71 -6.31
CA ILE A 79 -3.36 2.60 -5.56
C ILE A 79 -4.17 3.43 -6.56
N MET A 80 -5.49 3.48 -6.34
CA MET A 80 -6.38 4.28 -7.17
C MET A 80 -6.81 5.49 -6.38
N LEU A 81 -6.36 6.67 -6.80
CA LEU A 81 -6.70 7.91 -6.11
C LEU A 81 -7.87 8.60 -6.82
N PRO A 82 -8.92 8.99 -6.08
CA PRO A 82 -9.95 9.83 -6.66
C PRO A 82 -9.39 11.20 -7.04
N GLY A 83 -10.10 11.89 -7.93
CA GLY A 83 -9.61 13.14 -8.48
C GLY A 83 -9.21 14.17 -7.43
N MET A 84 -9.96 14.26 -6.33
CA MET A 84 -9.65 15.21 -5.26
C MET A 84 -8.30 14.94 -4.61
N LEU A 85 -7.87 13.70 -4.62
CA LEU A 85 -6.62 13.30 -3.97
C LEU A 85 -5.49 13.11 -4.96
N SER A 86 -5.71 13.40 -6.23
CA SER A 86 -4.68 13.17 -7.25
C SER A 86 -3.44 14.04 -7.03
N LEU A 87 -3.56 15.14 -6.29
CA LEU A 87 -2.41 15.96 -5.92
C LEU A 87 -1.40 15.21 -5.08
N PHE A 88 -1.86 14.18 -4.38
CA PHE A 88 -0.98 13.39 -3.53
C PHE A 88 -0.31 12.24 -4.26
N ALA A 89 -0.60 12.05 -5.56
CA ALA A 89 -0.07 10.91 -6.30
C ALA A 89 1.46 10.90 -6.30
N GLY A 90 2.07 12.05 -6.59
CA GLY A 90 3.53 12.15 -6.61
C GLY A 90 4.16 11.85 -5.27
N PRO A 91 3.74 12.55 -4.19
CA PRO A 91 4.28 12.27 -2.86
C PRO A 91 4.06 10.83 -2.39
N ILE A 92 2.89 10.26 -2.67
CA ILE A 92 2.61 8.89 -2.26
C ILE A 92 3.50 7.92 -3.04
N GLU A 93 3.62 8.11 -4.34
CA GLU A 93 4.47 7.26 -5.15
C GLU A 93 5.93 7.34 -4.69
N ALA A 94 6.41 8.54 -4.39
CA ALA A 94 7.77 8.72 -3.91
C ALA A 94 7.97 8.03 -2.57
N MET A 95 7.01 8.14 -1.66
CA MET A 95 7.09 7.48 -0.37
C MET A 95 7.14 5.97 -0.54
N LEU A 96 6.28 5.41 -1.38
CA LEU A 96 6.27 3.97 -1.60
C LEU A 96 7.55 3.50 -2.26
N THR A 97 8.05 4.23 -3.25
CA THR A 97 9.28 3.85 -3.93
C THR A 97 10.46 3.88 -2.98
N ASN A 98 10.54 4.91 -2.14
CA ASN A 98 11.71 5.11 -1.28
C ASN A 98 11.62 4.37 0.03
N LYS A 99 10.41 4.21 0.59
CA LYS A 99 10.24 3.66 1.93
C LYS A 99 9.28 2.49 2.00
N GLY A 100 8.67 2.10 0.86
CA GLY A 100 7.66 1.04 0.87
C GLY A 100 8.22 -0.28 1.37
N GLY A 101 9.46 -0.60 1.02
CA GLY A 101 10.08 -1.83 1.50
C GLY A 101 10.18 -1.85 3.02
N THR A 102 10.58 -0.73 3.61
CA THR A 102 10.65 -0.62 5.06
C THR A 102 9.26 -0.68 5.69
N LEU A 103 8.31 0.04 5.11
CA LEU A 103 6.96 0.10 5.68
C LEU A 103 6.23 -1.24 5.61
N LEU A 104 6.40 -1.97 4.53
CA LEU A 104 5.62 -3.19 4.29
C LEU A 104 6.38 -4.46 4.60
N LEU A 105 7.68 -4.47 4.40
CA LEU A 105 8.45 -5.71 4.42
C LEU A 105 9.43 -5.80 5.60
N GLU A 106 9.45 -4.82 6.46
CA GLU A 106 10.31 -4.87 7.63
C GLU A 106 9.80 -5.91 8.63
N ASP A 107 10.72 -6.63 9.26
CA ASP A 107 10.36 -7.65 10.23
C ASP A 107 10.42 -7.05 11.63
N ASP A 108 9.25 -6.71 12.18
CA ASP A 108 9.16 -6.15 13.51
C ASP A 108 9.67 -7.09 14.59
N ALA A 109 9.60 -8.39 14.35
CA ALA A 109 10.05 -9.35 15.35
C ALA A 109 11.54 -9.24 15.62
N LYS A 110 12.29 -8.66 14.69
CA LYS A 110 13.74 -8.47 14.84
C LYS A 110 14.12 -7.12 15.44
N LYS A 111 13.16 -6.25 15.58
CA LYS A 111 13.40 -4.96 16.19
C LYS A 111 13.34 -5.14 17.69
N SER A 112 14.31 -4.61 18.33
CA SER A 112 14.33 -4.67 19.80
C SER A 112 14.48 -3.32 20.39
#